data_ad08ece477bc4988b02c72d2a4260b3c
#
_entry.id   ad08ece477bc4988b02c72d2a4260b3c
#
_cell.length_a   1.000
_cell.length_b   1.000
_cell.length_c   1.000
_cell.angle_alpha   90.00
_cell.angle_beta   90.00
_cell.angle_gamma   90.00
#
_symmetry.space_group_name_H-M   'P 1'
#
loop_
_entity.id
_entity.type
_entity.pdbx_description
1 polymer ?
#
loop_
_entity_poly.entity_id
_entity_poly.type
_entity_poly.pdbx_seq_one_letter_code
_entity_poly.pdbx_strand_id
1 'polypeptide(L)'
;THVGFSAMTKFDGRGFRRLSPSEVGQIAGRAGRYMEDGTFGPTADLDPFEPELVAAVEAHEFDPVSSIFWRNANLDFSTADALKRSLEIPPPDRELRRTPPTDDYNALLAMREHADIKEMATNPEAVRALWDTCQIPDFSGDLSGNHTRLVARIYRFLMADAGRIPADWIERSVSQFDRIDGDIDTLMARIAHVRTWTYISHRADWLRDTETWQVRTREL
;
A
#
# COMPACT_ATOMS: atom_id res chain seq x y z
N THR A 1 11.07 -22.75 -17.48
CA THR A 1 9.97 -22.64 -16.52
C THR A 1 8.68 -22.22 -17.24
N HIS A 2 7.50 -22.61 -16.72
CA HIS A 2 6.19 -22.25 -17.29
C HIS A 2 5.40 -21.36 -16.34
N VAL A 3 4.73 -20.32 -16.87
CA VAL A 3 3.78 -19.47 -16.13
C VAL A 3 2.36 -19.75 -16.63
N GLY A 4 1.52 -20.29 -15.76
CA GLY A 4 0.10 -20.52 -16.01
C GLY A 4 -0.76 -19.36 -15.50
N PHE A 5 -1.63 -18.83 -16.35
CA PHE A 5 -2.63 -17.82 -16.00
C PHE A 5 -3.95 -18.48 -15.63
N SER A 6 -4.43 -18.25 -14.41
CA SER A 6 -5.74 -18.71 -13.94
C SER A 6 -6.86 -17.70 -14.19
N ALA A 7 -6.53 -16.43 -14.47
CA ALA A 7 -7.47 -15.38 -14.82
C ALA A 7 -6.79 -14.31 -15.69
N MET A 8 -7.56 -13.69 -16.56
CA MET A 8 -7.13 -12.53 -17.37
C MET A 8 -7.69 -11.23 -16.84
N THR A 9 -8.20 -11.22 -15.62
CA THR A 9 -8.73 -10.03 -14.95
C THR A 9 -8.00 -9.81 -13.63
N LYS A 10 -7.87 -8.55 -13.24
CA LYS A 10 -7.37 -8.16 -11.92
C LYS A 10 -8.23 -7.06 -11.33
N PHE A 11 -8.25 -6.98 -10.01
CA PHE A 11 -8.80 -5.83 -9.30
C PHE A 11 -7.74 -4.72 -9.24
N ASP A 12 -8.07 -3.50 -9.68
CA ASP A 12 -7.14 -2.38 -9.78
C ASP A 12 -7.29 -1.34 -8.65
N GLY A 13 -8.03 -1.71 -7.58
CA GLY A 13 -8.38 -0.83 -6.48
C GLY A 13 -9.75 -0.13 -6.64
N ARG A 14 -10.37 -0.19 -7.83
CA ARG A 14 -11.68 0.39 -8.14
C ARG A 14 -12.66 -0.62 -8.72
N GLY A 15 -12.15 -1.57 -9.51
CA GLY A 15 -12.97 -2.57 -10.15
C GLY A 15 -12.13 -3.67 -10.80
N PHE A 16 -12.82 -4.72 -11.26
CA PHE A 16 -12.16 -5.75 -12.06
C PHE A 16 -12.00 -5.26 -13.51
N ARG A 17 -10.79 -5.39 -14.02
CA ARG A 17 -10.45 -5.11 -15.42
C ARG A 17 -9.57 -6.18 -16.03
N ARG A 18 -9.61 -6.30 -17.34
CA ARG A 18 -8.73 -7.21 -18.08
C ARG A 18 -7.27 -6.76 -17.95
N LEU A 19 -6.35 -7.74 -17.93
CA LEU A 19 -4.92 -7.48 -18.01
C LEU A 19 -4.58 -6.90 -19.38
N SER A 20 -3.73 -5.86 -19.41
CA SER A 20 -3.17 -5.34 -20.65
C SER A 20 -2.07 -6.27 -21.19
N PRO A 21 -1.71 -6.20 -22.50
CA PRO A 21 -0.61 -6.98 -23.04
C PRO A 21 0.72 -6.78 -22.29
N SER A 22 1.02 -5.56 -21.85
CA SER A 22 2.21 -5.26 -21.05
C SER A 22 2.19 -5.93 -19.66
N GLU A 23 1.02 -6.02 -19.01
CA GLU A 23 0.86 -6.73 -17.75
C GLU A 23 0.99 -8.24 -17.92
N VAL A 24 0.42 -8.80 -19.00
CA VAL A 24 0.63 -10.21 -19.36
C VAL A 24 2.12 -10.46 -19.59
N GLY A 25 2.81 -9.59 -20.33
CA GLY A 25 4.26 -9.67 -20.56
C GLY A 25 5.07 -9.63 -19.26
N GLN A 26 4.74 -8.77 -18.31
CA GLN A 26 5.40 -8.71 -16.99
C GLN A 26 5.22 -10.00 -16.17
N ILE A 27 4.06 -10.63 -16.27
CA ILE A 27 3.77 -11.90 -15.58
C ILE A 27 4.48 -13.05 -16.30
N ALA A 28 4.32 -13.13 -17.63
CA ALA A 28 4.93 -14.16 -18.48
C ALA A 28 6.47 -14.14 -18.41
N GLY A 29 7.09 -12.96 -18.33
CA GLY A 29 8.54 -12.79 -18.21
C GLY A 29 9.15 -13.38 -16.94
N ARG A 30 8.35 -13.85 -15.99
CA ARG A 30 8.81 -14.62 -14.83
C ARG A 30 9.07 -16.10 -15.15
N ALA A 31 8.66 -16.58 -16.32
CA ALA A 31 8.91 -17.94 -16.75
C ALA A 31 10.38 -18.17 -17.17
N GLY A 32 11.04 -17.18 -17.77
CA GLY A 32 12.45 -17.24 -18.16
C GLY A 32 13.40 -16.91 -17.00
N ARG A 33 14.63 -17.42 -17.08
CA ARG A 33 15.73 -17.07 -16.17
C ARG A 33 17.00 -16.86 -16.98
N TYR A 34 17.59 -15.66 -16.91
CA TYR A 34 18.79 -15.28 -17.64
C TYR A 34 18.64 -15.50 -19.16
N MET A 35 19.37 -16.49 -19.68
CA MET A 35 19.39 -16.87 -21.11
C MET A 35 18.48 -18.07 -21.44
N GLU A 36 17.72 -18.58 -20.46
CA GLU A 36 16.79 -19.69 -20.68
C GLU A 36 15.40 -19.17 -21.00
N ASP A 37 14.85 -19.65 -22.09
CA ASP A 37 13.48 -19.33 -22.48
C ASP A 37 12.46 -19.96 -21.53
N GLY A 38 11.37 -19.26 -21.31
CA GLY A 38 10.21 -19.74 -20.58
C GLY A 38 9.00 -19.83 -21.49
N THR A 39 7.98 -20.52 -21.02
CA THR A 39 6.69 -20.58 -21.70
C THR A 39 5.58 -20.00 -20.84
N PHE A 40 4.53 -19.52 -21.45
CA PHE A 40 3.33 -19.05 -20.75
C PHE A 40 2.07 -19.51 -21.45
N GLY A 41 0.96 -19.58 -20.71
CA GLY A 41 -0.32 -20.00 -21.28
C GLY A 41 -1.44 -19.97 -20.26
N PRO A 42 -2.69 -20.21 -20.69
CA PRO A 42 -3.83 -20.34 -19.79
C PRO A 42 -3.74 -21.65 -18.99
N THR A 43 -4.35 -21.68 -17.80
CA THR A 43 -4.66 -22.92 -17.09
C THR A 43 -5.96 -23.54 -17.66
N ALA A 44 -6.31 -24.77 -17.24
CA ALA A 44 -7.42 -25.55 -17.80
C ALA A 44 -8.79 -24.86 -17.80
N ASP A 45 -9.01 -23.91 -16.89
CA ASP A 45 -10.29 -23.22 -16.73
C ASP A 45 -10.35 -21.88 -17.48
N LEU A 46 -9.30 -21.52 -18.22
CA LEU A 46 -9.24 -20.26 -18.96
C LEU A 46 -9.20 -20.55 -20.46
N ASP A 47 -9.96 -19.77 -21.23
CA ASP A 47 -9.94 -19.84 -22.69
C ASP A 47 -8.53 -19.60 -23.25
N PRO A 48 -8.18 -20.20 -24.41
CA PRO A 48 -6.92 -19.91 -25.10
C PRO A 48 -6.71 -18.42 -25.32
N PHE A 49 -5.45 -17.96 -25.22
CA PHE A 49 -5.11 -16.57 -25.49
C PHE A 49 -5.34 -16.23 -26.96
N GLU A 50 -5.76 -15.01 -27.21
CA GLU A 50 -5.88 -14.47 -28.56
C GLU A 50 -4.48 -14.42 -29.23
N PRO A 51 -4.35 -14.84 -30.49
CA PRO A 51 -3.04 -14.89 -31.16
C PRO A 51 -2.31 -13.54 -31.18
N GLU A 52 -3.05 -12.44 -31.27
CA GLU A 52 -2.52 -11.07 -31.25
C GLU A 52 -1.88 -10.72 -29.90
N LEU A 53 -2.49 -11.17 -28.80
CA LEU A 53 -1.92 -11.00 -27.45
C LEU A 53 -0.62 -11.80 -27.31
N VAL A 54 -0.59 -13.05 -27.77
CA VAL A 54 0.60 -13.89 -27.72
C VAL A 54 1.72 -13.25 -28.54
N ALA A 55 1.43 -12.83 -29.77
CA ALA A 55 2.42 -12.18 -30.64
C ALA A 55 2.98 -10.90 -30.03
N ALA A 56 2.14 -10.04 -29.44
CA ALA A 56 2.58 -8.80 -28.80
C ALA A 56 3.49 -9.08 -27.57
N VAL A 57 3.19 -10.12 -26.79
CA VAL A 57 3.99 -10.51 -25.62
C VAL A 57 5.34 -11.09 -26.05
N GLU A 58 5.35 -11.99 -27.06
CA GLU A 58 6.57 -12.63 -27.56
C GLU A 58 7.50 -11.64 -28.29
N ALA A 59 6.91 -10.71 -29.07
CA ALA A 59 7.67 -9.65 -29.74
C ALA A 59 8.03 -8.48 -28.81
N HIS A 60 7.54 -8.46 -27.58
CA HIS A 60 7.69 -7.36 -26.64
C HIS A 60 7.16 -6.03 -27.19
N GLU A 61 6.07 -6.09 -27.95
CA GLU A 61 5.41 -4.95 -28.56
C GLU A 61 4.22 -4.52 -27.72
N PHE A 62 4.37 -3.39 -27.02
CA PHE A 62 3.33 -2.85 -26.13
C PHE A 62 3.02 -1.40 -26.48
N ASP A 63 1.80 -0.97 -26.16
CA ASP A 63 1.40 0.42 -26.31
C ASP A 63 2.35 1.34 -25.54
N PRO A 64 2.78 2.46 -26.14
CA PRO A 64 3.65 3.41 -25.48
C PRO A 64 2.95 4.07 -24.30
N VAL A 65 3.70 4.33 -23.24
CA VAL A 65 3.21 5.08 -22.08
C VAL A 65 2.95 6.53 -22.50
N SER A 66 1.68 6.92 -22.54
CA SER A 66 1.26 8.27 -22.97
C SER A 66 1.28 9.31 -21.83
N SER A 67 1.32 8.87 -20.59
CA SER A 67 1.34 9.76 -19.41
C SER A 67 1.86 9.04 -18.20
N ILE A 68 2.47 9.80 -17.28
CA ILE A 68 3.00 9.30 -16.01
C ILE A 68 2.23 9.97 -14.86
N PHE A 69 1.87 9.21 -13.84
CA PHE A 69 1.30 9.79 -12.63
C PHE A 69 2.35 10.55 -11.83
N TRP A 70 1.98 11.75 -11.42
CA TRP A 70 2.83 12.66 -10.68
C TRP A 70 2.15 13.15 -9.40
N ARG A 71 2.93 13.32 -8.34
CA ARG A 71 2.52 13.96 -7.09
C ARG A 71 3.63 14.90 -6.62
N ASN A 72 3.27 16.08 -6.12
CA ASN A 72 4.24 17.01 -5.59
C ASN A 72 5.04 16.40 -4.43
N ALA A 73 6.35 16.46 -4.51
CA ALA A 73 7.27 16.00 -3.47
C ALA A 73 7.68 17.11 -2.49
N ASN A 74 7.52 18.39 -2.90
CA ASN A 74 7.82 19.54 -2.07
C ASN A 74 6.62 19.86 -1.17
N LEU A 75 6.51 19.13 -0.05
CA LEU A 75 5.40 19.23 0.87
C LEU A 75 5.61 20.34 1.90
N ASP A 76 4.55 21.10 2.16
CA ASP A 76 4.51 22.16 3.16
C ASP A 76 3.94 21.61 4.47
N PHE A 77 4.78 21.44 5.46
CA PHE A 77 4.41 20.92 6.78
C PHE A 77 4.09 22.04 7.81
N SER A 78 3.93 23.29 7.38
CA SER A 78 3.61 24.38 8.31
C SER A 78 2.27 24.18 9.03
N THR A 79 1.27 23.61 8.35
CA THR A 79 -0.02 23.22 8.91
C THR A 79 -0.58 22.01 8.14
N ALA A 80 -1.54 21.28 8.72
CA ALA A 80 -2.22 20.19 8.03
C ALA A 80 -2.96 20.68 6.76
N ASP A 81 -3.44 21.93 6.75
CA ASP A 81 -4.06 22.54 5.57
C ASP A 81 -3.04 22.89 4.49
N ALA A 82 -1.86 23.38 4.87
CA ALA A 82 -0.77 23.66 3.95
C ALA A 82 -0.25 22.35 3.32
N LEU A 83 -0.10 21.32 4.12
CA LEU A 83 0.27 19.97 3.65
C LEU A 83 -0.74 19.46 2.61
N LYS A 84 -2.05 19.52 2.91
CA LYS A 84 -3.09 19.15 1.96
C LYS A 84 -2.98 19.92 0.65
N ARG A 85 -2.88 21.26 0.72
CA ARG A 85 -2.73 22.09 -0.49
C ARG A 85 -1.48 21.75 -1.29
N SER A 86 -0.36 21.48 -0.63
CA SER A 86 0.88 21.09 -1.32
C SER A 86 0.77 19.74 -2.04
N LEU A 87 0.02 18.79 -1.50
CA LEU A 87 -0.30 17.51 -2.16
C LEU A 87 -1.23 17.68 -3.37
N GLU A 88 -2.01 18.75 -3.40
CA GLU A 88 -2.98 19.04 -4.45
C GLU A 88 -2.42 19.89 -5.60
N ILE A 89 -1.17 20.32 -5.51
CA ILE A 89 -0.51 21.09 -6.61
C ILE A 89 -0.60 20.29 -7.90
N PRO A 90 -1.05 20.91 -9.00
CA PRO A 90 -1.11 20.24 -10.30
C PRO A 90 0.30 19.95 -10.84
N PRO A 91 0.44 18.92 -11.69
CA PRO A 91 1.71 18.62 -12.33
C PRO A 91 2.19 19.80 -13.21
N PRO A 92 3.52 20.01 -13.31
CA PRO A 92 4.08 21.12 -14.07
C PRO A 92 3.97 20.93 -15.58
N ASP A 93 3.91 19.69 -16.06
CA ASP A 93 3.94 19.32 -17.47
C ASP A 93 2.66 18.62 -17.92
N ARG A 94 2.30 18.77 -19.20
CA ARG A 94 1.09 18.18 -19.80
C ARG A 94 1.13 16.66 -19.93
N GLU A 95 2.33 16.08 -20.00
CA GLU A 95 2.54 14.63 -20.07
C GLU A 95 2.38 13.96 -18.71
N LEU A 96 2.42 14.74 -17.65
CA LEU A 96 2.21 14.27 -16.28
C LEU A 96 0.72 14.37 -15.92
N ARG A 97 0.21 13.34 -15.29
CA ARG A 97 -1.15 13.31 -14.71
C ARG A 97 -1.08 13.33 -13.20
N ARG A 98 -1.93 14.12 -12.59
CA ARG A 98 -2.08 14.11 -11.15
C ARG A 98 -2.45 12.70 -10.68
N THR A 99 -1.72 12.19 -9.69
CA THR A 99 -2.06 10.92 -9.02
C THR A 99 -3.48 10.98 -8.48
N PRO A 100 -4.32 9.97 -8.72
CA PRO A 100 -5.62 9.85 -8.06
C PRO A 100 -5.47 9.88 -6.52
N PRO A 101 -6.54 10.17 -5.77
CA PRO A 101 -6.49 10.09 -4.32
C PRO A 101 -5.95 8.72 -3.87
N THR A 102 -4.87 8.75 -3.09
CA THR A 102 -4.16 7.58 -2.54
C THR A 102 -4.60 7.36 -1.10
N ASP A 103 -4.32 6.18 -0.54
CA ASP A 103 -4.74 5.83 0.82
C ASP A 103 -4.16 6.78 1.86
N ASP A 104 -2.90 7.22 1.71
CA ASP A 104 -2.25 8.20 2.57
C ASP A 104 -2.95 9.57 2.54
N TYR A 105 -3.37 10.01 1.35
CA TYR A 105 -4.13 11.26 1.20
C TYR A 105 -5.52 11.15 1.82
N ASN A 106 -6.21 10.03 1.61
CA ASN A 106 -7.52 9.76 2.21
C ASN A 106 -7.43 9.67 3.74
N ALA A 107 -6.38 9.02 4.26
CA ALA A 107 -6.09 8.98 5.69
C ALA A 107 -5.88 10.40 6.25
N LEU A 108 -5.09 11.25 5.57
CA LEU A 108 -4.90 12.64 5.98
C LEU A 108 -6.22 13.41 6.03
N LEU A 109 -7.10 13.25 5.03
CA LEU A 109 -8.41 13.89 5.04
C LEU A 109 -9.26 13.45 6.24
N ALA A 110 -9.31 12.14 6.50
CA ALA A 110 -10.04 11.58 7.63
C ALA A 110 -9.46 12.05 8.98
N MET A 111 -8.13 12.05 9.13
CA MET A 111 -7.46 12.48 10.35
C MET A 111 -7.72 13.96 10.67
N ARG A 112 -7.81 14.80 9.66
CA ARG A 112 -8.12 16.23 9.81
C ARG A 112 -9.53 16.51 10.33
N GLU A 113 -10.44 15.54 10.30
CA GLU A 113 -11.80 15.72 10.86
C GLU A 113 -11.83 15.51 12.39
N HIS A 114 -10.78 14.92 12.99
CA HIS A 114 -10.70 14.72 14.43
C HIS A 114 -10.24 16.01 15.14
N ALA A 115 -11.05 16.52 16.08
CA ALA A 115 -10.76 17.76 16.81
C ALA A 115 -9.44 17.70 17.61
N ASP A 116 -9.21 16.60 18.31
CA ASP A 116 -8.00 16.37 19.08
C ASP A 116 -6.73 16.31 18.21
N ILE A 117 -6.83 15.75 17.00
CA ILE A 117 -5.70 15.72 16.05
C ILE A 117 -5.40 17.13 15.52
N LYS A 118 -6.41 17.94 15.26
CA LYS A 118 -6.22 19.35 14.90
C LYS A 118 -5.49 20.12 16.01
N GLU A 119 -5.85 19.86 17.26
CA GLU A 119 -5.20 20.48 18.43
C GLU A 119 -3.74 20.03 18.61
N MET A 120 -3.39 18.80 18.24
CA MET A 120 -2.02 18.29 18.31
C MET A 120 -1.14 18.75 17.14
N ALA A 121 -1.71 18.88 15.93
CA ALA A 121 -0.97 19.20 14.69
C ALA A 121 -0.73 20.71 14.54
N THR A 122 -0.10 21.33 15.55
CA THR A 122 0.09 22.79 15.67
C THR A 122 1.45 23.32 15.20
N ASN A 123 2.38 22.45 14.89
CA ASN A 123 3.72 22.82 14.45
C ASN A 123 4.23 21.87 13.34
N PRO A 124 5.29 22.25 12.60
CA PRO A 124 5.78 21.46 11.46
C PRO A 124 6.17 20.02 11.79
N GLU A 125 6.70 19.77 12.98
CA GLU A 125 7.12 18.43 13.42
C GLU A 125 5.89 17.54 13.66
N ALA A 126 4.87 18.06 14.33
CA ALA A 126 3.61 17.36 14.56
C ALA A 126 2.87 17.08 13.24
N VAL A 127 2.88 18.03 12.29
CA VAL A 127 2.27 17.83 10.96
C VAL A 127 3.05 16.81 10.15
N ARG A 128 4.39 16.77 10.26
CA ARG A 128 5.21 15.73 9.63
C ARG A 128 4.91 14.36 10.22
N ALA A 129 4.84 14.24 11.54
CA ALA A 129 4.46 13.00 12.21
C ALA A 129 3.03 12.55 11.81
N LEU A 130 2.10 13.50 11.64
CA LEU A 130 0.75 13.20 11.12
C LEU A 130 0.83 12.59 9.72
N TRP A 131 1.64 13.18 8.83
CA TRP A 131 1.81 12.66 7.48
C TRP A 131 2.48 11.28 7.47
N ASP A 132 3.51 11.09 8.28
CA ASP A 132 4.21 9.82 8.40
C ASP A 132 3.28 8.70 8.87
N THR A 133 2.35 8.99 9.79
CA THR A 133 1.33 8.01 10.20
C THR A 133 0.30 7.73 9.11
N CYS A 134 -0.09 8.74 8.33
CA CYS A 134 -1.00 8.53 7.19
C CYS A 134 -0.41 7.63 6.11
N GLN A 135 0.92 7.53 6.03
CA GLN A 135 1.63 6.65 5.08
C GLN A 135 1.69 5.17 5.50
N ILE A 136 1.15 4.80 6.66
CA ILE A 136 1.02 3.38 7.06
C ILE A 136 0.13 2.69 6.02
N PRO A 137 0.61 1.61 5.34
CA PRO A 137 -0.17 0.96 4.30
C PRO A 137 -1.39 0.23 4.86
N ASP A 138 -2.54 0.39 4.19
CA ASP A 138 -3.71 -0.45 4.41
C ASP A 138 -3.68 -1.64 3.44
N PHE A 139 -3.27 -2.79 3.93
CA PHE A 139 -3.28 -4.03 3.15
C PHE A 139 -4.62 -4.77 3.20
N SER A 140 -5.54 -4.34 4.06
CA SER A 140 -6.86 -4.99 4.20
C SER A 140 -7.85 -4.57 3.12
N GLY A 141 -7.73 -3.35 2.62
CA GLY A 141 -8.73 -2.76 1.73
C GLY A 141 -10.10 -2.61 2.39
N ASP A 142 -10.15 -2.65 3.73
CA ASP A 142 -11.39 -2.60 4.51
C ASP A 142 -11.91 -1.15 4.62
N LEU A 143 -13.07 -0.91 4.03
CA LEU A 143 -13.74 0.40 4.08
C LEU A 143 -14.39 0.70 5.44
N SER A 144 -14.26 -0.17 6.44
CA SER A 144 -14.89 -0.02 7.78
C SER A 144 -14.29 1.11 8.65
N GLY A 145 -13.20 1.72 8.20
CA GLY A 145 -12.47 2.74 8.96
C GLY A 145 -11.57 2.20 10.07
N ASN A 146 -11.35 0.89 10.14
CA ASN A 146 -10.43 0.26 11.11
C ASN A 146 -9.01 0.79 10.94
N HIS A 147 -8.55 0.92 9.70
CA HIS A 147 -7.23 1.46 9.39
C HIS A 147 -7.08 2.91 9.85
N THR A 148 -8.05 3.77 9.58
CA THR A 148 -8.03 5.17 10.04
C THR A 148 -7.98 5.26 11.58
N ARG A 149 -8.71 4.37 12.29
CA ARG A 149 -8.63 4.30 13.77
C ARG A 149 -7.25 3.88 14.27
N LEU A 150 -6.60 2.94 13.59
CA LEU A 150 -5.22 2.52 13.87
C LEU A 150 -4.26 3.70 13.71
N VAL A 151 -4.29 4.36 12.56
CA VAL A 151 -3.45 5.53 12.23
C VAL A 151 -3.65 6.64 13.26
N ALA A 152 -4.92 6.99 13.58
CA ALA A 152 -5.24 7.99 14.59
C ALA A 152 -4.70 7.62 15.98
N ARG A 153 -4.75 6.36 16.35
CA ARG A 153 -4.26 5.87 17.65
C ARG A 153 -2.73 5.97 17.72
N ILE A 154 -2.04 5.59 16.65
CA ILE A 154 -0.58 5.70 16.58
C ILE A 154 -0.15 7.17 16.67
N TYR A 155 -0.78 8.06 15.91
CA TYR A 155 -0.47 9.48 15.98
C TYR A 155 -0.62 10.05 17.40
N ARG A 156 -1.70 9.70 18.10
CA ARG A 156 -1.89 10.12 19.51
C ARG A 156 -0.76 9.65 20.43
N PHE A 157 -0.26 8.42 20.24
CA PHE A 157 0.89 7.95 21.00
C PHE A 157 2.16 8.73 20.69
N LEU A 158 2.40 9.07 19.45
CA LEU A 158 3.58 9.85 19.04
C LEU A 158 3.52 11.28 19.56
N MET A 159 2.32 11.85 19.72
CA MET A 159 2.14 13.19 20.26
C MET A 159 2.04 13.23 21.80
N ALA A 160 1.94 12.09 22.46
CA ALA A 160 1.99 11.99 23.93
C ALA A 160 3.42 12.21 24.46
N ASP A 161 3.55 12.47 25.76
CA ASP A 161 4.82 12.78 26.44
C ASP A 161 5.94 11.77 26.18
N ALA A 162 5.61 10.48 25.99
CA ALA A 162 6.58 9.43 25.68
C ALA A 162 7.10 9.48 24.23
N GLY A 163 6.38 10.12 23.31
CA GLY A 163 6.72 10.23 21.90
C GLY A 163 6.87 8.90 21.15
N ARG A 164 6.32 7.81 21.69
CA ARG A 164 6.48 6.45 21.17
C ARG A 164 5.27 5.59 21.43
N ILE A 165 5.10 4.56 20.61
CA ILE A 165 4.03 3.57 20.76
C ILE A 165 4.32 2.68 21.98
N PRO A 166 3.37 2.52 22.93
CA PRO A 166 3.55 1.66 24.08
C PRO A 166 3.70 0.18 23.70
N ALA A 167 4.72 -0.50 24.24
CA ALA A 167 5.03 -1.89 23.92
C ALA A 167 3.88 -2.85 24.29
N ASP A 168 3.22 -2.63 25.41
CA ASP A 168 2.06 -3.42 25.85
C ASP A 168 0.85 -3.28 24.91
N TRP A 169 0.70 -2.12 24.28
CA TRP A 169 -0.36 -1.93 23.28
C TRP A 169 -0.02 -2.65 21.97
N ILE A 170 1.24 -2.62 21.54
CA ILE A 170 1.68 -3.37 20.36
C ILE A 170 1.45 -4.87 20.59
N GLU A 171 1.92 -5.41 21.73
CA GLU A 171 1.76 -6.83 22.05
C GLU A 171 0.29 -7.26 22.00
N ARG A 172 -0.61 -6.51 22.64
CA ARG A 172 -2.05 -6.81 22.57
C ARG A 172 -2.61 -6.74 21.15
N SER A 173 -2.12 -5.81 20.34
CA SER A 173 -2.60 -5.64 18.97
C SER A 173 -2.11 -6.74 18.04
N VAL A 174 -0.90 -7.22 18.25
CA VAL A 174 -0.24 -8.23 17.40
C VAL A 174 -0.70 -9.64 17.80
N SER A 175 -0.81 -9.93 19.10
CA SER A 175 -1.20 -11.27 19.61
C SER A 175 -2.60 -11.70 19.18
N GLN A 176 -3.51 -10.77 18.84
CA GLN A 176 -4.83 -11.15 18.33
C GLN A 176 -4.77 -11.83 16.94
N PHE A 177 -3.65 -11.68 16.22
CA PHE A 177 -3.43 -12.30 14.91
C PHE A 177 -2.63 -13.60 14.98
N ASP A 178 -2.13 -13.96 16.16
CA ASP A 178 -1.37 -15.19 16.41
C ASP A 178 -2.30 -16.41 16.47
N ARG A 179 -2.94 -16.71 15.33
CA ARG A 179 -3.89 -17.81 15.16
C ARG A 179 -3.85 -18.29 13.73
N ILE A 180 -3.76 -19.60 13.55
CA ILE A 180 -3.69 -20.27 12.24
C ILE A 180 -5.04 -20.88 11.81
N ASP A 181 -6.05 -20.82 12.67
CA ASP A 181 -7.40 -21.30 12.40
C ASP A 181 -8.26 -20.26 11.70
N GLY A 182 -9.11 -20.68 10.80
CA GLY A 182 -10.06 -19.83 10.08
C GLY A 182 -10.25 -20.24 8.61
N ASP A 183 -11.23 -19.66 7.99
CA ASP A 183 -11.41 -19.73 6.54
C ASP A 183 -10.40 -18.86 5.78
N ILE A 184 -10.38 -18.97 4.47
CA ILE A 184 -9.44 -18.24 3.61
C ILE A 184 -9.56 -16.71 3.81
N ASP A 185 -10.78 -16.19 3.91
CA ASP A 185 -11.01 -14.75 4.05
C ASP A 185 -10.48 -14.23 5.39
N THR A 186 -10.70 -15.00 6.46
CA THR A 186 -10.16 -14.70 7.78
C THR A 186 -8.62 -14.71 7.80
N LEU A 187 -8.00 -15.71 7.16
CA LEU A 187 -6.55 -15.80 7.07
C LEU A 187 -5.97 -14.68 6.21
N MET A 188 -6.61 -14.33 5.09
CA MET A 188 -6.19 -13.21 4.24
C MET A 188 -6.27 -11.88 4.99
N ALA A 189 -7.33 -11.64 5.76
CA ALA A 189 -7.44 -10.45 6.59
C ALA A 189 -6.34 -10.38 7.66
N ARG A 190 -6.00 -11.51 8.31
CA ARG A 190 -4.88 -11.56 9.27
C ARG A 190 -3.55 -11.26 8.61
N ILE A 191 -3.25 -11.86 7.45
CA ILE A 191 -2.03 -11.57 6.68
C ILE A 191 -1.94 -10.07 6.36
N ALA A 192 -3.03 -9.44 5.96
CA ALA A 192 -3.07 -8.00 5.71
C ALA A 192 -2.69 -7.20 6.95
N HIS A 193 -3.24 -7.54 8.11
CA HIS A 193 -2.89 -6.89 9.37
C HIS A 193 -1.44 -7.13 9.79
N VAL A 194 -0.94 -8.37 9.68
CA VAL A 194 0.47 -8.68 9.98
C VAL A 194 1.41 -7.86 9.09
N ARG A 195 1.09 -7.68 7.81
CA ARG A 195 1.87 -6.83 6.90
C ARG A 195 1.90 -5.36 7.36
N THR A 196 0.78 -4.81 7.82
CA THR A 196 0.73 -3.45 8.39
C THR A 196 1.62 -3.35 9.63
N TRP A 197 1.56 -4.33 10.54
CA TRP A 197 2.43 -4.36 11.73
C TRP A 197 3.90 -4.59 11.39
N THR A 198 4.21 -5.37 10.36
CA THR A 198 5.58 -5.50 9.83
C THR A 198 6.11 -4.13 9.37
N TYR A 199 5.32 -3.34 8.66
CA TYR A 199 5.71 -1.97 8.31
C TYR A 199 6.00 -1.12 9.55
N ILE A 200 5.11 -1.13 10.55
CA ILE A 200 5.27 -0.38 11.79
C ILE A 200 6.53 -0.84 12.57
N SER A 201 6.83 -2.14 12.59
CA SER A 201 7.98 -2.71 13.32
C SER A 201 9.33 -2.19 12.86
N HIS A 202 9.42 -1.64 11.64
CA HIS A 202 10.66 -1.04 11.10
C HIS A 202 10.84 0.45 11.46
N ARG A 203 9.88 1.07 12.15
CA ARG A 203 9.92 2.50 12.49
C ARG A 203 10.63 2.73 13.83
N ALA A 204 11.96 2.90 13.76
CA ALA A 204 12.80 3.14 14.95
C ALA A 204 12.48 4.45 15.67
N ASP A 205 11.94 5.43 14.98
CA ASP A 205 11.44 6.68 15.52
C ASP A 205 10.15 6.52 16.34
N TRP A 206 9.37 5.45 16.09
CA TRP A 206 8.10 5.19 16.79
C TRP A 206 8.22 4.15 17.90
N LEU A 207 9.22 3.27 17.83
CA LEU A 207 9.38 2.12 18.72
C LEU A 207 10.69 2.22 19.50
N ARG A 208 10.70 1.68 20.72
CA ARG A 208 11.93 1.57 21.52
C ARG A 208 12.81 0.39 21.10
N ASP A 209 12.17 -0.70 20.67
CA ASP A 209 12.82 -1.97 20.33
C ASP A 209 12.23 -2.50 19.04
N THR A 210 12.84 -2.11 17.93
CA THR A 210 12.40 -2.55 16.60
C THR A 210 12.78 -4.00 16.32
N GLU A 211 13.88 -4.50 16.87
CA GLU A 211 14.36 -5.85 16.62
C GLU A 211 13.37 -6.89 17.17
N THR A 212 12.94 -6.73 18.41
CA THR A 212 11.93 -7.59 19.03
C THR A 212 10.64 -7.62 18.20
N TRP A 213 10.16 -6.45 17.76
CA TRP A 213 8.91 -6.39 16.98
C TRP A 213 9.05 -6.92 15.56
N GLN A 214 10.21 -6.77 14.93
CA GLN A 214 10.49 -7.39 13.62
C GLN A 214 10.54 -8.92 13.71
N VAL A 215 11.13 -9.47 14.77
CA VAL A 215 11.11 -10.92 15.03
C VAL A 215 9.67 -11.37 15.25
N ARG A 216 8.94 -10.72 16.16
CA ARG A 216 7.57 -11.07 16.51
C ARG A 216 6.61 -11.07 15.30
N THR A 217 6.70 -10.07 14.43
CA THR A 217 5.86 -10.00 13.22
C THR A 217 6.24 -11.02 12.13
N ARG A 218 7.44 -11.60 12.17
CA ARG A 218 7.83 -12.69 11.27
C ARG A 218 7.35 -14.07 11.75
N GLU A 219 7.12 -14.21 13.05
CA GLU A 219 6.63 -15.45 13.66
C GLU A 219 5.13 -15.65 13.49
N LEU A 220 4.38 -14.59 13.17
CA LEU A 220 2.94 -14.59 12.91
C LEU A 220 2.62 -15.00 11.47
#